data_88e6e7953c2aeb72402e64c9e1e0472d
#
_entry.id   88e6e7953c2aeb72402e64c9e1e0472d
#
_cell.length_a   1.000
_cell.length_b   1.000
_cell.length_c   1.000
_cell.angle_alpha   90.00
_cell.angle_beta   90.00
_cell.angle_gamma   90.00
#
_symmetry.space_group_name_H-M   'P 1'
#
loop_
_entity.id
_entity.type
_entity.pdbx_description
1 polymer ?
#
loop_
_entity_poly.entity_id
_entity_poly.type
_entity_poly.pdbx_seq_one_letter_code
_entity_poly.pdbx_strand_id
1 'polypeptide(L)'
;MIEMVKTAKTDIDWYFTVSGNYIEYAYQWYNSDGNALTNSAGSGIVLNDGSRLKATLMAVDITRNTDSYKLKITAKKTIGGVGEKSWEDYGELTIKLVDATTN
;
A
#
# COMPACT_ATOMS: atom_id res chain seq x y z
N MET A 1 -4.50 -8.37 -11.24
CA MET A 1 -3.76 -7.12 -11.47
C MET A 1 -4.72 -6.03 -11.88
N ILE A 2 -4.58 -4.87 -11.29
CA ILE A 2 -5.43 -3.72 -11.56
C ILE A 2 -4.66 -2.76 -12.47
N GLU A 3 -5.29 -2.35 -13.56
CA GLU A 3 -4.69 -1.37 -14.44
C GLU A 3 -5.19 0.03 -14.08
N MET A 4 -4.27 0.99 -14.06
CA MET A 4 -4.57 2.38 -13.77
C MET A 4 -3.94 3.27 -14.81
N VAL A 5 -4.74 4.19 -15.34
CA VAL A 5 -4.25 5.17 -16.34
C VAL A 5 -3.49 6.26 -15.60
N LYS A 6 -2.28 6.54 -16.07
CA LYS A 6 -1.42 7.56 -15.49
C LYS A 6 -1.20 8.67 -16.51
N THR A 7 -1.75 9.85 -16.25
CA THR A 7 -1.69 10.97 -17.21
C THR A 7 -0.67 12.03 -16.81
N ALA A 8 -0.23 12.04 -15.55
CA ALA A 8 0.71 13.02 -15.05
C ALA A 8 1.44 12.45 -13.85
N LYS A 9 2.52 13.12 -13.44
CA LYS A 9 3.23 12.72 -12.25
C LYS A 9 2.45 13.17 -11.02
N THR A 10 1.60 12.31 -10.54
CA THR A 10 0.81 12.54 -9.34
C THR A 10 0.94 11.33 -8.43
N ASP A 11 0.72 11.56 -7.14
CA ASP A 11 0.69 10.47 -6.19
C ASP A 11 -0.53 9.59 -6.45
N ILE A 12 -0.38 8.29 -6.20
CA ILE A 12 -1.49 7.35 -6.31
C ILE A 12 -1.86 6.91 -4.90
N ASP A 13 -3.11 7.17 -4.51
CA ASP A 13 -3.63 6.77 -3.21
C ASP A 13 -4.48 5.51 -3.36
N TRP A 14 -4.14 4.49 -2.60
CA TRP A 14 -4.94 3.28 -2.52
C TRP A 14 -5.58 3.21 -1.14
N TYR A 15 -6.90 3.12 -1.11
CA TYR A 15 -7.65 3.09 0.14
C TYR A 15 -7.97 1.66 0.54
N PHE A 16 -7.83 1.37 1.83
CA PHE A 16 -8.11 0.04 2.35
C PHE A 16 -8.59 0.14 3.79
N THR A 17 -9.14 -0.95 4.30
CA THR A 17 -9.55 -1.04 5.69
C THR A 17 -8.84 -2.23 6.31
N VAL A 18 -8.52 -2.10 7.60
CA VAL A 18 -7.96 -3.20 8.39
C VAL A 18 -8.97 -3.55 9.45
N SER A 19 -9.42 -4.79 9.48
CA SER A 19 -10.41 -5.26 10.45
C SER A 19 -9.87 -6.46 11.20
N GLY A 20 -10.44 -6.73 12.36
CA GLY A 20 -9.98 -7.77 13.25
C GLY A 20 -9.32 -7.17 14.47
N ASN A 21 -8.47 -7.93 15.15
CA ASN A 21 -7.84 -7.47 16.39
C ASN A 21 -6.49 -6.81 16.17
N TYR A 22 -6.35 -6.11 15.06
CA TYR A 22 -5.12 -5.40 14.75
C TYR A 22 -5.11 -4.03 15.41
N ILE A 23 -3.92 -3.58 15.81
CA ILE A 23 -3.74 -2.29 16.49
C ILE A 23 -2.91 -1.33 15.66
N GLU A 24 -2.08 -1.83 14.77
CA GLU A 24 -1.27 -1.01 13.89
C GLU A 24 -1.24 -1.61 12.49
N TYR A 25 -0.94 -0.78 11.52
CA TYR A 25 -0.74 -1.22 10.15
C TYR A 25 0.50 -0.54 9.59
N ALA A 26 1.07 -1.15 8.54
CA ALA A 26 2.14 -0.55 7.76
C ALA A 26 1.95 -0.94 6.30
N TYR A 27 2.41 -0.08 5.41
CA TYR A 27 2.40 -0.41 4.00
C TYR A 27 3.75 -0.09 3.38
N GLN A 28 4.05 -0.78 2.29
CA GLN A 28 5.24 -0.57 1.49
C GLN A 28 4.92 -0.84 0.04
N TRP A 29 5.26 0.10 -0.81
CA TRP A 29 5.20 -0.10 -2.26
C TRP A 29 6.53 -0.59 -2.78
N TYR A 30 6.48 -1.41 -3.83
CA TYR A 30 7.64 -2.00 -4.48
C TYR A 30 7.53 -1.77 -5.98
N ASN A 31 8.67 -1.63 -6.65
CA ASN A 31 8.68 -1.56 -8.11
C ASN A 31 8.63 -2.97 -8.71
N SER A 32 8.65 -3.04 -10.04
CA SER A 32 8.56 -4.33 -10.74
C SER A 32 9.77 -5.21 -10.53
N ASP A 33 10.89 -4.67 -10.11
CA ASP A 33 12.10 -5.43 -9.79
C ASP A 33 12.08 -5.97 -8.36
N GLY A 34 11.04 -5.66 -7.60
CA GLY A 34 10.92 -6.11 -6.23
C GLY A 34 11.63 -5.21 -5.21
N ASN A 35 12.09 -4.04 -5.63
CA ASN A 35 12.78 -3.12 -4.73
C ASN A 35 11.78 -2.24 -3.98
N ALA A 36 11.98 -2.09 -2.68
CA ALA A 36 11.16 -1.23 -1.85
C ALA A 36 11.36 0.24 -2.23
N LEU A 37 10.24 0.94 -2.36
CA LEU A 37 10.25 2.37 -2.72
C LEU A 37 10.16 3.18 -1.43
N THR A 38 11.27 3.78 -1.04
CA THR A 38 11.43 4.35 0.30
C THR A 38 10.50 5.51 0.61
N ASN A 39 10.06 6.25 -0.40
CA ASN A 39 9.10 7.35 -0.18
C ASN A 39 7.65 6.89 -0.19
N SER A 40 7.42 5.62 -0.51
CA SER A 40 6.08 5.06 -0.67
C SER A 40 5.84 4.00 0.39
N ALA A 41 5.95 4.41 1.63
CA ALA A 41 5.76 3.57 2.80
C ALA A 41 5.14 4.40 3.92
N GLY A 42 4.46 3.74 4.82
CA GLY A 42 3.87 4.42 5.96
C GLY A 42 3.31 3.44 6.96
N SER A 43 2.90 3.98 8.09
CA SER A 43 2.31 3.18 9.17
C SER A 43 1.35 4.05 9.96
N GLY A 44 0.53 3.41 10.76
CA GLY A 44 -0.42 4.13 11.60
C GLY A 44 -1.16 3.20 12.52
N ILE A 45 -2.12 3.77 13.24
CA ILE A 45 -2.94 3.05 14.22
C ILE A 45 -4.23 2.61 13.54
N VAL A 46 -4.64 1.37 13.84
CA VAL A 46 -5.92 0.84 13.38
C VAL A 46 -6.98 1.22 14.40
N LEU A 47 -8.00 1.94 13.95
CA LEU A 47 -9.05 2.43 14.84
C LEU A 47 -10.20 1.45 15.03
N ASN A 48 -10.30 0.43 14.18
CA ASN A 48 -11.36 -0.60 14.25
C ASN A 48 -12.79 -0.02 14.19
N ASP A 49 -12.93 1.13 13.57
CA ASP A 49 -14.23 1.79 13.40
C ASP A 49 -14.69 1.81 11.94
N GLY A 50 -13.99 1.06 11.08
CA GLY A 50 -14.30 1.02 9.66
C GLY A 50 -13.68 2.16 8.86
N SER A 51 -12.86 2.99 9.50
CA SER A 51 -12.18 4.09 8.81
C SER A 51 -11.28 3.56 7.71
N ARG A 52 -11.29 4.27 6.58
CA ARG A 52 -10.40 3.92 5.48
C ARG A 52 -9.00 4.46 5.75
N LEU A 53 -8.02 3.64 5.41
CA LEU A 53 -6.62 3.98 5.49
C LEU A 53 -6.09 4.20 4.07
N LYS A 54 -4.98 4.89 3.96
CA LYS A 54 -4.46 5.29 2.65
C LYS A 54 -3.02 4.83 2.52
N ALA A 55 -2.75 4.13 1.42
CA ALA A 55 -1.39 3.73 1.04
C ALA A 55 -1.01 4.51 -0.21
N THR A 56 -0.07 5.43 -0.08
CA THR A 56 0.30 6.33 -1.16
C THR A 56 1.55 5.86 -1.87
N LEU A 57 1.44 5.67 -3.18
CA LEU A 57 2.59 5.49 -4.06
C LEU A 57 2.98 6.89 -4.53
N MET A 58 4.12 7.37 -4.06
CA MET A 58 4.55 8.74 -4.29
C MET A 58 5.00 8.95 -5.74
N ALA A 59 4.63 10.07 -6.31
CA ALA A 59 5.00 10.40 -7.69
C ALA A 59 6.50 10.32 -7.93
N VAL A 60 7.29 10.69 -6.93
CA VAL A 60 8.75 10.68 -7.04
C VAL A 60 9.30 9.26 -7.22
N ASP A 61 8.56 8.25 -6.75
CA ASP A 61 8.96 6.84 -6.90
C ASP A 61 8.45 6.23 -8.20
N ILE A 62 7.59 6.91 -8.93
CA ILE A 62 7.06 6.43 -10.19
C ILE A 62 7.99 6.88 -11.31
N THR A 63 8.91 6.00 -11.70
CA THR A 63 9.89 6.34 -12.72
C THR A 63 9.43 6.01 -14.13
N ARG A 64 8.41 5.18 -14.25
CA ARG A 64 7.83 4.79 -15.54
C ARG A 64 6.32 4.76 -15.42
N ASN A 65 5.65 5.32 -16.41
CA ASN A 65 4.19 5.36 -16.43
C ASN A 65 3.54 4.06 -16.90
N THR A 66 4.34 3.09 -17.32
CA THR A 66 3.81 1.84 -17.87
C THR A 66 4.36 0.62 -17.15
N ASP A 67 4.74 0.79 -15.90
CA ASP A 67 5.33 -0.30 -15.12
C ASP A 67 4.34 -0.82 -14.08
N SER A 68 4.68 -1.93 -13.47
CA SER A 68 3.90 -2.54 -12.41
C SER A 68 4.46 -2.16 -11.05
N TYR A 69 3.58 -1.97 -10.10
CA TYR A 69 3.93 -1.65 -8.72
C TYR A 69 3.13 -2.54 -7.79
N LYS A 70 3.80 -3.05 -6.75
CA LYS A 70 3.17 -3.93 -5.79
C LYS A 70 3.04 -3.23 -4.46
N LEU A 71 1.86 -3.34 -3.84
CA LEU A 71 1.61 -2.86 -2.49
C LEU A 71 1.52 -4.06 -1.56
N LYS A 72 2.28 -4.00 -0.47
CA LYS A 72 2.15 -4.97 0.61
C LYS A 72 1.68 -4.24 1.86
N ILE A 73 0.68 -4.83 2.52
CA ILE A 73 0.14 -4.29 3.75
C ILE A 73 0.40 -5.32 4.84
N THR A 74 0.99 -4.87 5.93
CA THR A 74 1.20 -5.69 7.12
C THR A 74 0.41 -5.09 8.26
N ALA A 75 0.00 -5.91 9.19
CA ALA A 75 -0.74 -5.47 10.35
C ALA A 75 -0.20 -6.16 11.60
N LYS A 76 -0.29 -5.46 12.71
CA LYS A 76 0.25 -5.88 13.97
C LYS A 76 -0.88 -6.05 14.96
N LYS A 77 -0.93 -7.19 15.63
CA LYS A 77 -1.97 -7.42 16.61
C LYS A 77 -1.39 -7.83 17.95
N THR A 78 -2.19 -7.66 18.99
CA THR A 78 -1.83 -8.13 20.32
C THR A 78 -2.12 -9.62 20.43
N ILE A 79 -1.14 -10.38 20.88
CA ILE A 79 -1.30 -11.81 21.03
C ILE A 79 -1.62 -12.14 22.49
N GLY A 80 -2.78 -12.78 22.69
CA GLY A 80 -3.10 -13.52 23.90
C GLY A 80 -3.04 -12.79 25.22
N GLY A 81 -3.20 -11.49 25.26
CA GLY A 81 -3.23 -10.75 26.52
C GLY A 81 -1.89 -10.60 27.21
N VAL A 82 -0.82 -11.06 26.60
CA VAL A 82 0.53 -10.98 27.16
C VAL A 82 1.25 -9.70 26.73
N GLY A 83 0.59 -8.90 25.91
CA GLY A 83 1.20 -7.69 25.40
C GLY A 83 2.19 -7.92 24.27
N GLU A 84 2.45 -9.15 23.91
CA GLU A 84 3.29 -9.45 22.75
C GLU A 84 2.57 -9.08 21.47
N LYS A 85 3.33 -8.51 20.54
CA LYS A 85 2.79 -8.05 19.28
C LYS A 85 3.59 -8.67 18.16
N SER A 86 2.91 -9.10 17.12
CA SER A 86 3.57 -9.62 15.93
C SER A 86 3.01 -8.98 14.69
N TRP A 87 3.88 -8.73 13.75
CA TRP A 87 3.50 -8.27 12.43
C TRP A 87 3.22 -9.46 11.55
N GLU A 88 2.13 -9.38 10.79
CA GLU A 88 1.81 -10.44 9.84
C GLU A 88 1.33 -9.83 8.54
N ASP A 89 1.44 -10.61 7.48
CA ASP A 89 0.95 -10.17 6.18
C ASP A 89 -0.57 -10.02 6.25
N TYR A 90 -1.05 -8.85 5.88
CA TYR A 90 -2.49 -8.58 5.88
C TYR A 90 -3.07 -8.64 4.47
N GLY A 91 -2.34 -8.12 3.49
CA GLY A 91 -2.80 -8.15 2.11
C GLY A 91 -1.74 -7.63 1.17
N GLU A 92 -1.94 -7.92 -0.10
CA GLU A 92 -1.09 -7.35 -1.15
C GLU A 92 -1.90 -7.23 -2.43
N LEU A 93 -1.47 -6.30 -3.27
CA LEU A 93 -2.03 -6.16 -4.61
C LEU A 93 -0.97 -5.62 -5.55
N THR A 94 -1.18 -5.83 -6.83
CA THR A 94 -0.31 -5.30 -7.86
C THR A 94 -1.15 -4.43 -8.79
N ILE A 95 -0.67 -3.23 -9.05
CA ILE A 95 -1.26 -2.37 -10.06
C ILE A 95 -0.32 -2.28 -11.25
N LYS A 96 -0.88 -2.06 -12.42
CA LYS A 96 -0.11 -1.78 -13.63
C LYS A 96 -0.52 -0.40 -14.11
N LEU A 97 0.46 0.47 -14.27
CA LEU A 97 0.21 1.78 -14.84
C LEU A 97 0.24 1.68 -16.37
N VAL A 98 -0.69 2.34 -16.99
CA VAL A 98 -0.77 2.40 -18.45
C VAL A 98 -0.83 3.87 -18.86
N ASP A 99 -0.21 4.18 -19.98
CA ASP A 99 -0.25 5.55 -20.50
C ASP A 99 -1.66 5.91 -20.93
N ALA A 100 -2.02 7.16 -20.70
CA ALA A 100 -3.24 7.70 -21.29
C ALA A 100 -3.05 7.77 -22.80
N THR A 101 -3.91 7.10 -23.54
CA THR A 101 -3.87 7.21 -24.99
C THR A 101 -4.75 8.35 -25.41
N THR A 102 -4.30 9.08 -26.41
CA THR A 102 -5.01 10.25 -26.91
C THR A 102 -5.72 9.99 -28.22
N ASN A 103 -5.93 8.77 -28.53
CA ASN A 103 -6.61 8.40 -29.79
C ASN A 103 -8.06 8.78 -29.81
#